data_5935740ffc98264cb9e4aaeef5da798d
#
_entry.id   5935740ffc98264cb9e4aaeef5da798d
#
_cell.length_a   1.000
_cell.length_b   1.000
_cell.length_c   1.000
_cell.angle_alpha   90.00
_cell.angle_beta   90.00
_cell.angle_gamma   90.00
#
_symmetry.space_group_name_H-M   'P 1'
#
loop_
_entity.id
_entity.type
_entity.pdbx_description
1 polymer ?
#
loop_
_entity_poly.entity_id
_entity_poly.type
_entity_poly.pdbx_seq_one_letter_code
_entity_poly.pdbx_strand_id
1 'polypeptide(L)'
;AIEKRQALGEAIKQHYANLYQIALDKRKELHVEVPIIATGHLTALGVSQSESVRDIYIGTLEGFSADGFPPADYIALGHIHRPQKVAGCDHIRYSGSPIPLSFDELKSQKQVLIATFENKSLVQVESKPIPRFQPMAVLRGNLEDIELALQQNEAVKSASTEHPAWLCIEVETQDYLTDLQQRIQALIDDKPAEILQLKRMRKQRASVISAEENVNLSELSVH
;
A
#
# COMPACT_ATOMS: atom_id res chain seq x y z
N ALA A 1 -22.88 -17.74 -6.93
CA ALA A 1 -21.84 -16.71 -6.84
C ALA A 1 -20.44 -17.31 -7.06
N ILE A 2 -20.10 -18.44 -6.42
CA ILE A 2 -18.78 -19.08 -6.52
C ILE A 2 -18.47 -19.53 -7.96
N GLU A 3 -19.41 -20.19 -8.63
CA GLU A 3 -19.24 -20.64 -10.02
C GLU A 3 -18.98 -19.48 -11.00
N LYS A 4 -19.61 -18.32 -10.79
CA LYS A 4 -19.36 -17.12 -11.62
C LYS A 4 -17.97 -16.54 -11.39
N ARG A 5 -17.45 -16.57 -10.16
CA ARG A 5 -16.07 -16.15 -9.83
C ARG A 5 -15.06 -17.07 -10.52
N GLN A 6 -15.25 -18.38 -10.41
CA GLN A 6 -14.39 -19.36 -11.06
C GLN A 6 -14.38 -19.22 -12.58
N ALA A 7 -15.55 -19.10 -13.19
CA ALA A 7 -15.68 -18.90 -14.64
C ALA A 7 -14.98 -17.61 -15.11
N LEU A 8 -15.07 -16.50 -14.35
CA LEU A 8 -14.40 -15.26 -14.69
C LEU A 8 -12.87 -15.39 -14.55
N GLY A 9 -12.38 -16.03 -13.48
CA GLY A 9 -10.96 -16.30 -13.28
C GLY A 9 -10.38 -17.13 -14.42
N GLU A 10 -11.06 -18.20 -14.83
CA GLU A 10 -10.65 -19.04 -15.95
C GLU A 10 -10.68 -18.28 -17.29
N ALA A 11 -11.67 -17.43 -17.53
CA ALA A 11 -11.73 -16.60 -18.73
C ALA A 11 -10.55 -15.62 -18.83
N ILE A 12 -10.15 -14.99 -17.70
CA ILE A 12 -8.98 -14.09 -17.65
C ILE A 12 -7.70 -14.90 -17.87
N LYS A 13 -7.56 -16.04 -17.24
CA LYS A 13 -6.41 -16.95 -17.41
C LYS A 13 -6.26 -17.37 -18.88
N GLN A 14 -7.37 -17.78 -19.51
CA GLN A 14 -7.37 -18.13 -20.93
C GLN A 14 -7.01 -16.95 -21.83
N HIS A 15 -7.49 -15.74 -21.51
CA HIS A 15 -7.14 -14.53 -22.23
C HIS A 15 -5.63 -14.27 -22.20
N TYR A 16 -5.01 -14.33 -21.02
CA TYR A 16 -3.56 -14.16 -20.89
C TYR A 16 -2.76 -15.28 -21.56
N ALA A 17 -3.24 -16.53 -21.51
CA ALA A 17 -2.61 -17.65 -22.22
C ALA A 17 -2.64 -17.42 -23.74
N ASN A 18 -3.74 -16.91 -24.29
CA ASN A 18 -3.85 -16.58 -25.70
C ASN A 18 -2.89 -15.45 -26.11
N LEU A 19 -2.80 -14.37 -25.30
CA LEU A 19 -1.85 -13.28 -25.54
C LEU A 19 -0.39 -13.78 -25.51
N TYR A 20 -0.07 -14.65 -24.57
CA TYR A 20 1.25 -15.25 -24.48
C TYR A 20 1.56 -16.13 -25.70
N GLN A 21 0.60 -16.90 -26.18
CA GLN A 21 0.77 -17.70 -27.41
C GLN A 21 1.05 -16.80 -28.63
N ILE A 22 0.35 -15.68 -28.78
CA ILE A 22 0.59 -14.69 -29.84
C ILE A 22 2.04 -14.16 -29.74
N ALA A 23 2.52 -13.86 -28.54
CA ALA A 23 3.90 -13.40 -28.34
C ALA A 23 4.94 -14.49 -28.72
N LEU A 24 4.68 -15.75 -28.38
CA LEU A 24 5.51 -16.90 -28.79
C LEU A 24 5.57 -17.05 -30.32
N ASP A 25 4.43 -16.97 -30.98
CA ASP A 25 4.33 -17.10 -32.44
C ASP A 25 5.05 -15.93 -33.13
N LYS A 26 4.89 -14.71 -32.60
CA LYS A 26 5.62 -13.54 -33.09
C LYS A 26 7.13 -13.65 -32.90
N ARG A 27 7.60 -14.16 -31.76
CA ARG A 27 9.02 -14.43 -31.52
C ARG A 27 9.59 -15.42 -32.55
N LYS A 28 8.85 -16.48 -32.86
CA LYS A 28 9.23 -17.47 -33.90
C LYS A 28 9.28 -16.84 -35.29
N GLU A 29 8.24 -16.08 -35.66
CA GLU A 29 8.16 -15.39 -36.95
C GLU A 29 9.34 -14.44 -37.17
N LEU A 30 9.74 -13.71 -36.13
CA LEU A 30 10.86 -12.77 -36.17
C LEU A 30 12.23 -13.45 -36.09
N HIS A 31 12.29 -14.76 -35.84
CA HIS A 31 13.53 -15.53 -35.66
C HIS A 31 14.47 -14.94 -34.60
N VAL A 32 13.88 -14.38 -33.48
CA VAL A 32 14.63 -13.75 -32.40
C VAL A 32 14.63 -14.60 -31.15
N GLU A 33 15.76 -14.55 -30.44
CA GLU A 33 15.97 -15.25 -29.17
C GLU A 33 15.99 -14.24 -28.02
N VAL A 34 14.81 -13.65 -27.72
CA VAL A 34 14.61 -12.63 -26.67
C VAL A 34 13.67 -13.12 -25.58
N PRO A 35 13.78 -12.64 -24.33
CA PRO A 35 12.81 -12.94 -23.28
C PRO A 35 11.45 -12.34 -23.62
N ILE A 36 10.37 -12.98 -23.14
CA ILE A 36 9.03 -12.45 -23.17
C ILE A 36 8.73 -11.82 -21.81
N ILE A 37 8.48 -10.52 -21.82
CA ILE A 37 8.12 -9.76 -20.65
C ILE A 37 6.64 -9.40 -20.74
N ALA A 38 5.86 -9.85 -19.75
CA ALA A 38 4.47 -9.46 -19.62
C ALA A 38 4.32 -8.28 -18.66
N THR A 39 3.36 -7.42 -18.93
CA THR A 39 2.99 -6.33 -18.03
C THR A 39 1.49 -6.38 -17.77
N GLY A 40 1.07 -6.00 -16.57
CA GLY A 40 -0.33 -5.96 -16.19
C GLY A 40 -0.61 -4.95 -15.08
N HIS A 41 -1.84 -4.50 -14.98
CA HIS A 41 -2.30 -3.60 -13.92
C HIS A 41 -3.50 -4.23 -13.21
N LEU A 42 -3.24 -5.03 -12.19
CA LEU A 42 -4.24 -5.83 -11.49
C LEU A 42 -3.80 -6.16 -10.07
N THR A 43 -4.73 -6.63 -9.24
CA THR A 43 -4.46 -7.17 -7.90
C THR A 43 -4.22 -8.68 -8.00
N ALA A 44 -3.04 -9.16 -7.59
CA ALA A 44 -2.80 -10.59 -7.38
C ALA A 44 -3.26 -11.01 -5.98
N LEU A 45 -3.65 -12.27 -5.81
CA LEU A 45 -4.04 -12.81 -4.51
C LEU A 45 -2.83 -12.84 -3.54
N GLY A 46 -3.11 -12.58 -2.27
CA GLY A 46 -2.10 -12.65 -1.20
C GLY A 46 -1.12 -11.48 -1.15
N VAL A 47 -1.37 -10.38 -1.88
CA VAL A 47 -0.55 -9.18 -1.84
C VAL A 47 -1.03 -8.18 -0.78
N SER A 48 -0.09 -7.41 -0.22
CA SER A 48 -0.37 -6.33 0.73
C SER A 48 -0.61 -5.02 0.00
N GLN A 49 -1.70 -4.34 0.33
CA GLN A 49 -2.09 -3.05 -0.26
C GLN A 49 -1.82 -1.89 0.70
N SER A 50 -1.77 -0.65 0.17
CA SER A 50 -1.75 0.61 0.92
C SER A 50 -3.09 1.33 0.79
N GLU A 51 -3.33 2.34 1.63
CA GLU A 51 -4.60 3.11 1.64
C GLU A 51 -4.89 3.82 0.30
N SER A 52 -3.87 4.12 -0.48
CA SER A 52 -4.00 4.80 -1.77
C SER A 52 -4.35 3.86 -2.93
N VAL A 53 -4.27 2.53 -2.73
CA VAL A 53 -4.65 1.56 -3.75
C VAL A 53 -6.18 1.52 -3.83
N ARG A 54 -6.70 1.81 -5.02
CA ARG A 54 -8.15 1.69 -5.28
C ARG A 54 -8.50 0.24 -5.53
N ASP A 55 -9.63 -0.20 -5.00
CA ASP A 55 -10.15 -1.53 -5.34
C ASP A 55 -10.50 -1.60 -6.84
N ILE A 56 -9.84 -2.48 -7.56
CA ILE A 56 -10.20 -2.83 -8.94
C ILE A 56 -11.01 -4.10 -8.87
N TYR A 57 -12.31 -3.96 -9.07
CA TYR A 57 -13.22 -5.09 -9.18
C TYR A 57 -13.32 -5.49 -10.65
N ILE A 58 -12.81 -6.67 -11.00
CA ILE A 58 -13.16 -7.33 -12.24
C ILE A 58 -14.34 -8.22 -11.92
N GLY A 59 -15.53 -7.65 -11.98
CA GLY A 59 -16.75 -8.35 -11.58
C GLY A 59 -16.75 -8.67 -10.07
N THR A 60 -16.68 -9.96 -9.71
CA THR A 60 -16.62 -10.43 -8.31
C THR A 60 -15.24 -10.96 -7.91
N LEU A 61 -14.21 -10.75 -8.74
CA LEU A 61 -12.87 -11.25 -8.48
C LEU A 61 -12.13 -10.30 -7.54
N GLU A 62 -11.73 -10.76 -6.35
CA GLU A 62 -10.98 -9.99 -5.35
C GLU A 62 -9.48 -9.90 -5.70
N GLY A 63 -8.99 -10.82 -6.51
CA GLY A 63 -7.61 -10.86 -6.98
C GLY A 63 -7.37 -12.02 -7.94
N PHE A 64 -6.29 -11.91 -8.71
CA PHE A 64 -5.89 -12.90 -9.71
C PHE A 64 -4.88 -13.89 -9.10
N SER A 65 -5.11 -15.19 -9.27
CA SER A 65 -4.23 -16.22 -8.71
C SER A 65 -2.89 -16.28 -9.43
N ALA A 66 -1.82 -16.56 -8.70
CA ALA A 66 -0.47 -16.62 -9.26
C ALA A 66 -0.30 -17.69 -10.36
N ASP A 67 -1.01 -18.81 -10.25
CA ASP A 67 -1.04 -19.89 -11.24
C ASP A 67 -1.82 -19.56 -12.52
N GLY A 68 -2.55 -18.46 -12.50
CA GLY A 68 -3.26 -17.94 -13.68
C GLY A 68 -2.37 -17.13 -14.63
N PHE A 69 -1.20 -16.68 -14.18
CA PHE A 69 -0.29 -15.95 -15.05
C PHE A 69 0.37 -16.86 -16.09
N PRO A 70 0.61 -16.36 -17.33
CA PRO A 70 1.32 -17.10 -18.34
C PRO A 70 2.80 -17.31 -17.94
N PRO A 71 3.48 -18.33 -18.47
CA PRO A 71 4.89 -18.60 -18.15
C PRO A 71 5.85 -17.66 -18.89
N ALA A 72 5.65 -16.35 -18.73
CA ALA A 72 6.55 -15.33 -19.25
C ALA A 72 7.87 -15.31 -18.47
N ASP A 73 8.95 -14.87 -19.10
CA ASP A 73 10.27 -14.83 -18.48
C ASP A 73 10.35 -13.80 -17.35
N TYR A 74 9.49 -12.75 -17.40
CA TYR A 74 9.25 -11.80 -16.31
C TYR A 74 7.85 -11.19 -16.42
N ILE A 75 7.21 -10.96 -15.28
CA ILE A 75 5.90 -10.32 -15.21
C ILE A 75 5.98 -9.09 -14.30
N ALA A 76 5.92 -7.91 -14.92
CA ALA A 76 5.95 -6.62 -14.25
C ALA A 76 4.53 -6.13 -13.98
N LEU A 77 4.12 -6.11 -12.72
CA LEU A 77 2.77 -5.74 -12.31
C LEU A 77 2.73 -4.30 -11.77
N GLY A 78 1.71 -3.56 -12.17
CA GLY A 78 1.28 -2.29 -11.60
C GLY A 78 0.06 -2.44 -10.72
N HIS A 79 -0.43 -1.34 -10.13
CA HIS A 79 -1.55 -1.21 -9.22
C HIS A 79 -1.14 -1.21 -7.74
N ILE A 80 -0.38 -2.18 -7.28
CA ILE A 80 0.02 -2.27 -5.88
C ILE A 80 1.23 -1.38 -5.63
N HIS A 81 1.12 -0.44 -4.67
CA HIS A 81 2.13 0.58 -4.41
C HIS A 81 3.27 0.12 -3.50
N ARG A 82 3.13 -1.05 -2.86
CA ARG A 82 4.19 -1.67 -2.05
C ARG A 82 5.00 -2.66 -2.90
N PRO A 83 6.33 -2.53 -2.95
CA PRO A 83 7.18 -3.48 -3.65
C PRO A 83 7.03 -4.88 -3.07
N GLN A 84 6.69 -5.87 -3.88
CA GLN A 84 6.56 -7.26 -3.41
C GLN A 84 6.58 -8.28 -4.53
N LYS A 85 6.87 -9.53 -4.17
CA LYS A 85 6.76 -10.69 -5.04
C LYS A 85 5.35 -11.26 -4.94
N VAL A 86 4.83 -11.83 -6.02
CA VAL A 86 3.58 -12.58 -6.02
C VAL A 86 3.89 -14.04 -5.72
N ALA A 87 3.25 -14.61 -4.72
CA ALA A 87 3.43 -16.01 -4.29
C ALA A 87 4.91 -16.42 -4.11
N GLY A 88 5.78 -15.49 -3.73
CA GLY A 88 7.21 -15.76 -3.57
C GLY A 88 8.01 -15.88 -4.87
N CYS A 89 7.37 -15.74 -6.04
CA CYS A 89 8.03 -15.88 -7.34
C CYS A 89 8.95 -14.69 -7.64
N ASP A 90 10.19 -14.98 -8.08
CA ASP A 90 11.17 -13.95 -8.40
C ASP A 90 10.84 -13.20 -9.69
N HIS A 91 10.15 -13.83 -10.61
CA HIS A 91 9.80 -13.31 -11.92
C HIS A 91 8.42 -12.65 -12.00
N ILE A 92 7.60 -12.66 -10.92
CA ILE A 92 6.29 -12.01 -10.86
C ILE A 92 6.31 -10.97 -9.74
N ARG A 93 6.40 -9.68 -10.11
CA ARG A 93 6.65 -8.64 -9.13
C ARG A 93 5.86 -7.36 -9.35
N TYR A 94 5.54 -6.72 -8.23
CA TYR A 94 5.24 -5.30 -8.16
C TYR A 94 6.51 -4.54 -7.77
N SER A 95 6.94 -3.57 -8.57
CA SER A 95 8.01 -2.65 -8.16
C SER A 95 7.53 -1.65 -7.11
N GLY A 96 6.22 -1.47 -7.03
CA GLY A 96 5.57 -0.44 -6.22
C GLY A 96 5.49 0.91 -6.92
N SER A 97 4.93 1.92 -6.25
CA SER A 97 4.98 3.30 -6.72
C SER A 97 6.36 3.91 -6.43
N PRO A 98 6.92 4.73 -7.35
CA PRO A 98 8.23 5.36 -7.14
C PRO A 98 8.21 6.44 -6.06
N ILE A 99 7.04 6.96 -5.71
CA ILE A 99 6.82 7.96 -4.67
C ILE A 99 5.72 7.48 -3.71
N PRO A 100 5.68 7.95 -2.44
CA PRO A 100 4.54 7.73 -1.57
C PRO A 100 3.28 8.39 -2.15
N LEU A 101 2.20 7.64 -2.28
CA LEU A 101 0.89 8.14 -2.73
C LEU A 101 -0.10 8.28 -1.56
N SER A 102 0.28 7.81 -0.38
CA SER A 102 -0.45 7.97 0.87
C SER A 102 0.52 7.99 2.06
N PHE A 103 0.04 8.48 3.20
CA PHE A 103 0.87 8.60 4.40
C PHE A 103 1.23 7.27 5.06
N ASP A 104 0.44 6.21 4.85
CA ASP A 104 0.77 4.86 5.35
C ASP A 104 1.96 4.24 4.61
N GLU A 105 2.32 4.77 3.45
CA GLU A 105 3.47 4.33 2.66
C GLU A 105 4.82 4.93 3.11
N LEU A 106 4.82 5.90 4.04
CA LEU A 106 6.03 6.60 4.48
C LEU A 106 7.08 5.70 5.11
N LYS A 107 6.68 4.56 5.68
CA LYS A 107 7.58 3.56 6.27
C LYS A 107 8.18 2.61 5.25
N SER A 108 7.67 2.60 4.01
CA SER A 108 8.13 1.73 2.94
C SER A 108 9.21 2.43 2.11
N GLN A 109 10.36 1.76 1.91
CA GLN A 109 11.35 2.23 0.96
C GLN A 109 10.80 2.15 -0.45
N LYS A 110 10.73 3.27 -1.14
CA LYS A 110 10.34 3.34 -2.55
C LYS A 110 11.51 2.92 -3.44
N GLN A 111 11.19 2.23 -4.53
CA GLN A 111 12.20 1.64 -5.40
C GLN A 111 11.67 1.45 -6.82
N VAL A 112 12.58 1.20 -7.74
CA VAL A 112 12.35 0.55 -9.02
C VAL A 112 13.11 -0.75 -9.09
N LEU A 113 12.73 -1.64 -10.01
CA LEU A 113 13.39 -2.92 -10.21
C LEU A 113 14.10 -2.91 -11.56
N ILE A 114 15.34 -3.42 -11.56
CA ILE A 114 16.12 -3.69 -12.77
C ILE A 114 16.17 -5.20 -12.94
N ALA A 115 15.52 -5.71 -13.99
CA ALA A 115 15.57 -7.12 -14.36
C ALA A 115 16.63 -7.35 -15.43
N THR A 116 17.59 -8.23 -15.17
CA THR A 116 18.68 -8.56 -16.08
C THR A 116 18.46 -9.96 -16.65
N PHE A 117 18.63 -10.09 -17.98
CA PHE A 117 18.43 -11.33 -18.70
C PHE A 117 19.72 -11.74 -19.42
N GLU A 118 20.01 -13.02 -19.41
CA GLU A 118 21.06 -13.65 -20.21
C GLU A 118 20.47 -14.86 -20.93
N ASN A 119 20.68 -14.94 -22.26
CA ASN A 119 20.17 -16.03 -23.10
C ASN A 119 18.67 -16.34 -22.83
N LYS A 120 17.82 -15.32 -22.74
CA LYS A 120 16.39 -15.36 -22.41
C LYS A 120 16.04 -15.67 -20.94
N SER A 121 16.99 -16.08 -20.15
CA SER A 121 16.75 -16.40 -18.75
C SER A 121 16.89 -15.17 -17.86
N LEU A 122 15.96 -14.97 -16.93
CA LEU A 122 16.09 -13.97 -15.88
C LEU A 122 17.22 -14.40 -14.94
N VAL A 123 18.30 -13.62 -14.88
CA VAL A 123 19.47 -13.92 -14.02
C VAL A 123 19.46 -13.10 -12.75
N GLN A 124 18.88 -11.90 -12.76
CA GLN A 124 18.85 -11.01 -11.60
C GLN A 124 17.68 -10.05 -11.63
N VAL A 125 17.13 -9.75 -10.45
CA VAL A 125 16.23 -8.63 -10.24
C VAL A 125 16.77 -7.79 -9.09
N GLU A 126 17.31 -6.63 -9.40
CA GLU A 126 17.92 -5.71 -8.45
C GLU A 126 16.94 -4.59 -8.08
N SER A 127 16.85 -4.29 -6.77
CA SER A 127 16.09 -3.14 -6.27
C SER A 127 16.98 -1.90 -6.23
N LYS A 128 16.55 -0.83 -6.88
CA LYS A 128 17.18 0.50 -6.78
C LYS A 128 16.30 1.41 -5.94
N PRO A 129 16.75 1.83 -4.75
CA PRO A 129 15.96 2.72 -3.91
C PRO A 129 15.82 4.09 -4.55
N ILE A 130 14.63 4.68 -4.39
CA ILE A 130 14.34 6.05 -4.81
C ILE A 130 14.33 6.93 -3.56
N PRO A 131 15.08 8.02 -3.53
CA PRO A 131 15.04 8.99 -2.43
C PRO A 131 13.66 9.67 -2.38
N ARG A 132 13.26 10.05 -1.17
CA ARG A 132 12.03 10.84 -1.00
C ARG A 132 12.33 12.31 -1.31
N PHE A 133 11.76 12.80 -2.40
CA PHE A 133 11.96 14.20 -2.84
C PHE A 133 11.03 15.17 -2.09
N GLN A 134 9.83 14.71 -1.72
CA GLN A 134 8.84 15.52 -1.02
C GLN A 134 8.90 15.23 0.48
N PRO A 135 9.15 16.23 1.35
CA PRO A 135 9.06 16.07 2.79
C PRO A 135 7.62 15.73 3.18
N MET A 136 7.43 14.64 3.93
CA MET A 136 6.11 14.20 4.38
C MET A 136 6.20 13.65 5.80
N ALA A 137 5.19 13.93 6.63
CA ALA A 137 5.13 13.40 7.99
C ALA A 137 3.69 13.10 8.43
N VAL A 138 3.57 12.17 9.39
CA VAL A 138 2.35 11.94 10.16
C VAL A 138 2.63 12.40 11.60
N LEU A 139 1.87 13.38 12.08
CA LEU A 139 1.96 13.90 13.44
C LEU A 139 0.73 13.43 14.22
N ARG A 140 0.96 12.88 15.42
CA ARG A 140 -0.10 12.27 16.25
C ARG A 140 -0.02 12.79 17.67
N GLY A 141 -1.19 12.97 18.27
CA GLY A 141 -1.32 13.33 19.67
C GLY A 141 -2.40 14.38 19.92
N ASN A 142 -2.37 14.98 21.11
CA ASN A 142 -3.16 16.17 21.41
C ASN A 142 -2.55 17.42 20.74
N LEU A 143 -3.16 18.59 20.90
CA LEU A 143 -2.68 19.81 20.25
C LEU A 143 -1.26 20.21 20.70
N GLU A 144 -0.91 20.02 21.96
CA GLU A 144 0.42 20.32 22.51
C GLU A 144 1.48 19.37 21.95
N ASP A 145 1.15 18.07 21.87
CA ASP A 145 2.01 17.05 21.25
C ASP A 145 2.28 17.37 19.78
N ILE A 146 1.26 17.81 19.05
CA ILE A 146 1.39 18.18 17.63
C ILE A 146 2.26 19.42 17.47
N GLU A 147 2.07 20.45 18.28
CA GLU A 147 2.90 21.65 18.27
C GLU A 147 4.38 21.32 18.54
N LEU A 148 4.66 20.51 19.52
CA LEU A 148 6.01 20.02 19.82
C LEU A 148 6.58 19.20 18.66
N ALA A 149 5.77 18.30 18.09
CA ALA A 149 6.17 17.48 16.95
C ALA A 149 6.48 18.33 15.71
N LEU A 150 5.73 19.38 15.43
CA LEU A 150 6.01 20.33 14.34
C LEU A 150 7.37 20.99 14.47
N GLN A 151 7.80 21.32 15.70
CA GLN A 151 9.10 21.93 15.94
C GLN A 151 10.27 20.95 15.81
N GLN A 152 10.03 19.66 16.08
CA GLN A 152 11.08 18.63 16.16
C GLN A 152 11.18 17.75 14.90
N ASN A 153 10.14 17.71 14.06
CA ASN A 153 10.06 16.79 12.94
C ASN A 153 11.04 17.16 11.81
N GLU A 154 11.85 16.20 11.39
CA GLU A 154 12.88 16.40 10.36
C GLU A 154 12.28 16.76 8.99
N ALA A 155 11.11 16.26 8.63
CA ALA A 155 10.44 16.63 7.37
C ALA A 155 10.05 18.12 7.37
N VAL A 156 9.60 18.66 8.52
CA VAL A 156 9.26 20.09 8.64
C VAL A 156 10.53 20.95 8.66
N LYS A 157 11.59 20.52 9.37
CA LYS A 157 12.88 21.23 9.42
C LYS A 157 13.58 21.30 8.07
N SER A 158 13.46 20.24 7.26
CA SER A 158 14.07 20.16 5.92
C SER A 158 13.24 20.82 4.83
N ALA A 159 12.00 21.24 5.14
CA ALA A 159 11.10 21.87 4.18
C ALA A 159 11.48 23.31 3.89
N SER A 160 11.02 23.81 2.74
CA SER A 160 11.15 25.19 2.31
C SER A 160 9.82 25.71 1.74
N THR A 161 9.73 26.98 1.48
CA THR A 161 8.54 27.58 0.83
C THR A 161 8.26 26.98 -0.55
N GLU A 162 9.31 26.59 -1.29
CA GLU A 162 9.18 25.95 -2.61
C GLU A 162 8.84 24.45 -2.51
N HIS A 163 9.27 23.82 -1.40
CA HIS A 163 9.02 22.39 -1.10
C HIS A 163 8.50 22.24 0.33
N PRO A 164 7.23 22.62 0.58
CA PRO A 164 6.64 22.54 1.91
C PRO A 164 6.48 21.10 2.36
N ALA A 165 6.54 20.86 3.67
CA ALA A 165 6.25 19.53 4.22
C ALA A 165 4.76 19.20 4.11
N TRP A 166 4.42 18.08 3.52
CA TRP A 166 3.05 17.58 3.51
C TRP A 166 2.75 16.81 4.78
N LEU A 167 1.68 17.20 5.46
CA LEU A 167 1.35 16.68 6.78
C LEU A 167 0.01 15.93 6.79
N CYS A 168 0.02 14.77 7.44
CA CYS A 168 -1.18 14.13 7.97
C CYS A 168 -1.18 14.35 9.47
N ILE A 169 -2.20 15.03 10.00
CA ILE A 169 -2.34 15.30 11.42
C ILE A 169 -3.46 14.43 11.99
N GLU A 170 -3.12 13.60 12.97
CA GLU A 170 -4.03 12.69 13.66
C GLU A 170 -4.22 13.16 15.11
N VAL A 171 -5.29 13.95 15.34
CA VAL A 171 -5.54 14.58 16.64
C VAL A 171 -6.30 13.65 17.56
N GLU A 172 -5.72 13.38 18.73
CA GLU A 172 -6.41 12.71 19.83
C GLU A 172 -7.24 13.74 20.61
N THR A 173 -8.56 13.68 20.48
CA THR A 173 -9.45 14.56 21.25
C THR A 173 -10.63 13.76 21.82
N GLN A 174 -11.02 14.12 23.04
CA GLN A 174 -12.24 13.61 23.69
C GLN A 174 -13.44 14.50 23.37
N ASP A 175 -13.22 15.77 23.09
CA ASP A 175 -14.25 16.78 22.89
C ASP A 175 -14.48 17.06 21.41
N TYR A 176 -15.71 17.49 21.11
CA TYR A 176 -16.07 17.93 19.79
C TYR A 176 -15.61 19.39 19.61
N LEU A 177 -14.36 19.57 19.20
CA LEU A 177 -13.82 20.89 18.90
C LEU A 177 -14.34 21.34 17.52
N THR A 178 -15.21 22.34 17.51
CA THR A 178 -15.76 22.92 16.27
C THR A 178 -14.72 23.73 15.51
N ASP A 179 -13.67 24.20 16.21
CA ASP A 179 -12.58 25.06 15.71
C ASP A 179 -11.24 24.29 15.49
N LEU A 180 -11.27 22.96 15.55
CA LEU A 180 -10.05 22.14 15.45
C LEU A 180 -9.22 22.46 14.20
N GLN A 181 -9.89 22.60 13.06
CA GLN A 181 -9.17 22.91 11.80
C GLN A 181 -8.47 24.26 11.88
N GLN A 182 -9.13 25.30 12.45
CA GLN A 182 -8.52 26.61 12.61
C GLN A 182 -7.33 26.59 13.57
N ARG A 183 -7.43 25.87 14.69
CA ARG A 183 -6.33 25.74 15.65
C ARG A 183 -5.11 25.05 15.03
N ILE A 184 -5.35 23.95 14.30
CA ILE A 184 -4.27 23.22 13.64
C ILE A 184 -3.66 24.09 12.53
N GLN A 185 -4.47 24.83 11.76
CA GLN A 185 -3.97 25.73 10.75
C GLN A 185 -3.06 26.80 11.36
N ALA A 186 -3.47 27.42 12.47
CA ALA A 186 -2.67 28.43 13.18
C ALA A 186 -1.30 27.91 13.66
N LEU A 187 -1.16 26.60 13.93
CA LEU A 187 0.13 26.01 14.33
C LEU A 187 1.14 25.91 13.17
N ILE A 188 0.70 25.99 11.92
CA ILE A 188 1.55 25.86 10.73
C ILE A 188 1.68 27.13 9.90
N ASP A 189 0.94 28.20 10.19
CA ASP A 189 0.90 29.42 9.39
C ASP A 189 2.29 30.08 9.19
N ASP A 190 3.20 29.90 10.13
CA ASP A 190 4.58 30.40 10.08
C ASP A 190 5.61 29.35 9.59
N LYS A 191 5.16 28.17 9.16
CA LYS A 191 6.02 27.03 8.78
C LYS A 191 5.87 26.68 7.31
N PRO A 192 6.94 26.21 6.66
CA PRO A 192 6.85 25.68 5.29
C PRO A 192 6.17 24.29 5.29
N ALA A 193 4.88 24.25 5.61
CA ALA A 193 4.12 23.03 5.73
C ALA A 193 2.69 23.19 5.22
N GLU A 194 2.11 22.11 4.71
CA GLU A 194 0.73 22.02 4.22
C GLU A 194 0.03 20.82 4.85
N ILE A 195 -1.19 21.02 5.35
CA ILE A 195 -2.02 19.93 5.90
C ILE A 195 -2.82 19.31 4.76
N LEU A 196 -2.45 18.11 4.35
CA LEU A 196 -3.19 17.36 3.33
C LEU A 196 -4.27 16.47 3.94
N GLN A 197 -4.09 16.03 5.19
CA GLN A 197 -5.07 15.22 5.91
C GLN A 197 -5.17 15.63 7.37
N LEU A 198 -6.39 15.78 7.87
CA LEU A 198 -6.70 15.98 9.28
C LEU A 198 -7.65 14.86 9.74
N LYS A 199 -7.16 13.98 10.58
CA LYS A 199 -7.92 12.84 11.14
C LYS A 199 -8.18 13.07 12.63
N ARG A 200 -9.38 12.77 13.08
CA ARG A 200 -9.71 12.73 14.51
C ARG A 200 -9.61 11.30 15.01
N MET A 201 -8.78 11.09 16.01
CA MET A 201 -8.63 9.82 16.69
C MET A 201 -9.41 9.86 18.00
N ARG A 202 -10.38 8.97 18.17
CA ARG A 202 -10.99 8.77 19.49
C ARG A 202 -9.99 8.02 20.36
N LYS A 203 -9.65 8.59 21.51
CA LYS A 203 -8.90 7.85 22.53
C LYS A 203 -9.74 6.64 22.91
N GLN A 204 -9.31 5.45 22.55
CA GLN A 204 -9.93 4.24 23.09
C GLN A 204 -9.79 4.35 24.61
N ARG A 205 -10.92 4.49 25.32
CA ARG A 205 -10.94 4.23 26.75
C ARG A 205 -10.38 2.81 26.89
N ALA A 206 -9.22 2.69 27.49
CA ALA A 206 -8.79 1.42 28.04
C ALA A 206 -9.95 1.01 28.95
N SER A 207 -10.75 0.02 28.51
CA SER A 207 -11.72 -0.62 29.38
C SER A 207 -10.86 -1.28 30.45
N VAL A 208 -10.74 -0.62 31.59
CA VAL A 208 -10.41 -1.27 32.84
C VAL A 208 -11.58 -2.22 33.08
N ILE A 209 -11.47 -3.41 32.52
CA ILE A 209 -12.25 -4.55 33.02
C ILE A 209 -11.64 -4.79 34.38
N SER A 210 -12.25 -4.15 35.41
CA SER A 210 -12.13 -4.59 36.77
C SER A 210 -12.50 -6.05 36.74
N ALA A 211 -11.58 -6.90 37.16
CA ALA A 211 -11.87 -8.28 37.51
C ALA A 211 -12.88 -8.22 38.66
N GLU A 212 -14.18 -8.19 38.35
CA GLU A 212 -15.22 -8.54 39.28
C GLU A 212 -15.14 -10.04 39.43
N GLU A 213 -14.88 -10.43 40.66
CA GLU A 213 -14.86 -11.78 41.18
C GLU A 213 -16.01 -12.60 40.61
N ASN A 214 -15.66 -13.76 40.07
CA ASN A 214 -16.61 -14.81 39.75
C ASN A 214 -17.31 -15.24 41.05
N VAL A 215 -18.45 -14.64 41.35
CA VAL A 215 -19.35 -15.17 42.34
C VAL A 215 -19.99 -16.44 41.76
N ASN A 216 -19.56 -17.53 42.30
CA ASN A 216 -20.02 -18.88 41.95
C ASN A 216 -21.49 -19.04 42.40
N LEU A 217 -22.43 -19.10 41.48
CA LEU A 217 -23.89 -19.24 41.70
C LEU A 217 -24.31 -20.61 42.26
N SER A 218 -23.36 -21.44 42.72
CA SER A 218 -23.66 -22.79 43.25
C SER A 218 -24.01 -22.87 44.76
N GLU A 219 -24.07 -21.75 45.47
CA GLU A 219 -24.36 -21.74 46.94
C GLU A 219 -25.69 -21.14 47.35
N LEU A 220 -26.67 -21.01 46.48
CA LEU A 220 -28.05 -20.69 46.87
C LEU A 220 -28.87 -22.00 46.96
N SER A 221 -28.71 -22.72 48.05
CA SER A 221 -29.66 -23.74 48.44
C SER A 221 -30.88 -23.11 49.11
N VAL A 222 -32.05 -23.42 48.56
CA VAL A 222 -33.36 -23.08 49.05
C VAL A 222 -33.66 -23.83 50.34
N HIS A 223 -34.01 -23.10 51.39
CA HIS A 223 -34.83 -23.60 52.47
C HIS A 223 -36.19 -22.86 52.45
#